data_4094981b1a9bc8b62e08bc7440b9c7dd
#
_entry.id   4094981b1a9bc8b62e08bc7440b9c7dd
#
_cell.length_a   1.000
_cell.length_b   1.000
_cell.length_c   1.000
_cell.angle_alpha   90.00
_cell.angle_beta   90.00
_cell.angle_gamma   90.00
#
_symmetry.space_group_name_H-M   'P 1'
#
loop_
_entity.id
_entity.type
_entity.pdbx_description
1 polymer ?
#
loop_
_entity_poly.entity_id
_entity_poly.type
_entity_poly.pdbx_seq_one_letter_code
_entity_poly.pdbx_strand_id
1 'polypeptide(L)'
;MTLAVMAEQSIDQLCVNTIRTLSIDAVQKANSGHPGTPMGMAPVVYTLWLNQLNYDPKDPMYPNRDRFVLSCGHASMLLYSMLHLAGVCNIDAHDQPAAGEAVSLDEIKNFRQVDSRCPGHPEYKWTTGVETTTGPLGQGYANSVGMAIAAQWLAKH
;
A
#
# COMPACT_ATOMS: atom_id res chain seq x y z
N MET A 1 -43.68 -1.28 8.99
CA MET A 1 -42.25 -1.09 9.25
C MET A 1 -41.51 -1.85 8.15
N THR A 2 -41.15 -1.15 7.09
CA THR A 2 -40.55 -1.77 5.88
C THR A 2 -39.08 -2.03 6.19
N LEU A 3 -38.69 -3.31 6.27
CA LEU A 3 -37.28 -3.71 6.28
C LEU A 3 -36.68 -3.23 4.96
N ALA A 4 -35.82 -2.22 5.01
CA ALA A 4 -35.03 -1.85 3.87
C ALA A 4 -34.17 -3.08 3.52
N VAL A 5 -34.42 -3.67 2.35
CA VAL A 5 -33.54 -4.69 1.77
C VAL A 5 -32.19 -4.00 1.56
N MET A 6 -31.23 -4.31 2.41
CA MET A 6 -29.86 -3.90 2.19
C MET A 6 -29.44 -4.51 0.86
N ALA A 7 -29.20 -3.70 -0.14
CA ALA A 7 -28.66 -4.18 -1.41
C ALA A 7 -27.35 -4.93 -1.11
N GLU A 8 -27.23 -6.16 -1.62
CA GLU A 8 -26.05 -6.96 -1.46
C GLU A 8 -24.86 -6.20 -2.08
N GLN A 9 -23.91 -5.84 -1.22
CA GLN A 9 -22.73 -5.05 -1.65
C GLN A 9 -21.84 -5.97 -2.48
N SER A 10 -21.42 -5.51 -3.67
CA SER A 10 -20.46 -6.27 -4.48
C SER A 10 -19.14 -6.43 -3.73
N ILE A 11 -18.40 -7.50 -4.05
CA ILE A 11 -17.07 -7.73 -3.46
C ILE A 11 -16.12 -6.54 -3.70
N ASP A 12 -16.18 -5.92 -4.87
CA ASP A 12 -15.38 -4.75 -5.20
C ASP A 12 -15.70 -3.57 -4.28
N GLN A 13 -16.99 -3.32 -4.07
CA GLN A 13 -17.43 -2.25 -3.18
C GLN A 13 -17.03 -2.55 -1.73
N LEU A 14 -17.08 -3.81 -1.30
CA LEU A 14 -16.64 -4.22 0.02
C LEU A 14 -15.12 -3.98 0.17
N CYS A 15 -14.31 -4.40 -0.79
CA CYS A 15 -12.86 -4.18 -0.77
C CYS A 15 -12.50 -2.68 -0.72
N VAL A 16 -13.12 -1.87 -1.59
CA VAL A 16 -12.91 -0.42 -1.61
C VAL A 16 -13.29 0.22 -0.28
N ASN A 17 -14.42 -0.18 0.31
CA ASN A 17 -14.85 0.34 1.60
C ASN A 17 -13.94 -0.13 2.73
N THR A 18 -13.41 -1.35 2.66
CA THR A 18 -12.44 -1.85 3.65
C THR A 18 -11.15 -1.03 3.63
N ILE A 19 -10.62 -0.70 2.44
CA ILE A 19 -9.46 0.19 2.32
C ILE A 19 -9.74 1.55 2.97
N ARG A 20 -10.92 2.11 2.73
CA ARG A 20 -11.34 3.39 3.32
C ARG A 20 -11.44 3.33 4.83
N THR A 21 -12.12 2.32 5.37
CA THR A 21 -12.34 2.18 6.82
C THR A 21 -11.04 1.89 7.56
N LEU A 22 -10.19 0.99 7.07
CA LEU A 22 -8.85 0.77 7.64
C LEU A 22 -8.06 2.08 7.73
N SER A 23 -8.12 2.89 6.67
CA SER A 23 -7.38 4.16 6.63
C SER A 23 -7.94 5.19 7.62
N ILE A 24 -9.26 5.31 7.72
CA ILE A 24 -9.92 6.24 8.66
C ILE A 24 -9.64 5.81 10.10
N ASP A 25 -9.83 4.53 10.41
CA ASP A 25 -9.70 4.01 11.77
C ASP A 25 -8.26 4.16 12.29
N ALA A 26 -7.27 3.86 11.43
CA ALA A 26 -5.86 4.03 11.78
C ALA A 26 -5.50 5.50 12.03
N VAL A 27 -5.94 6.41 11.15
CA VAL A 27 -5.71 7.86 11.30
C VAL A 27 -6.41 8.39 12.54
N GLN A 28 -7.66 7.98 12.78
CA GLN A 28 -8.44 8.38 13.95
C GLN A 28 -7.78 7.89 15.25
N LYS A 29 -7.36 6.62 15.29
CA LYS A 29 -6.68 6.05 16.46
C LYS A 29 -5.36 6.76 16.76
N ALA A 30 -4.57 7.05 15.73
CA ALA A 30 -3.31 7.77 15.87
C ALA A 30 -3.49 9.26 16.22
N ASN A 31 -4.71 9.78 16.09
CA ASN A 31 -5.03 11.22 16.17
C ASN A 31 -4.08 12.06 15.28
N SER A 32 -3.62 11.49 14.20
CA SER A 32 -2.64 12.06 13.27
C SER A 32 -2.67 11.33 11.93
N GLY A 33 -2.61 12.05 10.82
CA GLY A 33 -2.55 11.46 9.48
C GLY A 33 -3.47 12.17 8.49
N HIS A 34 -3.56 11.61 7.28
CA HIS A 34 -4.25 12.23 6.16
C HIS A 34 -5.24 11.22 5.53
N PRO A 35 -6.52 11.26 5.89
CA PRO A 35 -7.50 10.30 5.38
C PRO A 35 -8.04 10.65 3.98
N GLY A 36 -7.93 11.91 3.52
CA GLY A 36 -8.58 12.39 2.31
C GLY A 36 -8.19 11.63 1.04
N THR A 37 -6.89 11.48 0.79
CA THR A 37 -6.40 10.73 -0.37
C THR A 37 -6.77 9.24 -0.30
N PRO A 38 -6.58 8.51 0.81
CA PRO A 38 -7.06 7.13 0.94
C PRO A 38 -8.56 6.99 0.62
N MET A 39 -9.38 7.92 1.10
CA MET A 39 -10.82 7.92 0.84
C MET A 39 -11.16 8.06 -0.66
N GLY A 40 -10.51 9.02 -1.32
CA GLY A 40 -10.77 9.33 -2.73
C GLY A 40 -10.16 8.31 -3.68
N MET A 41 -8.97 7.82 -3.37
CA MET A 41 -8.17 6.98 -4.27
C MET A 41 -8.34 5.46 -4.05
N ALA A 42 -9.07 5.04 -3.02
CA ALA A 42 -9.30 3.62 -2.76
C ALA A 42 -9.78 2.83 -3.99
N PRO A 43 -10.80 3.27 -4.77
CA PRO A 43 -11.24 2.53 -5.95
C PRO A 43 -10.18 2.50 -7.05
N VAL A 44 -9.39 3.57 -7.21
CA VAL A 44 -8.32 3.64 -8.23
C VAL A 44 -7.21 2.65 -7.90
N VAL A 45 -6.73 2.66 -6.65
CA VAL A 45 -5.65 1.77 -6.22
C VAL A 45 -6.12 0.32 -6.19
N TYR A 46 -7.33 0.04 -5.74
CA TYR A 46 -7.93 -1.29 -5.81
C TYR A 46 -7.96 -1.83 -7.25
N THR A 47 -8.47 -1.05 -8.20
CA THR A 47 -8.55 -1.45 -9.61
C THR A 47 -7.16 -1.67 -10.21
N LEU A 48 -6.20 -0.80 -9.88
CA LEU A 48 -4.81 -0.93 -10.33
C LEU A 48 -4.19 -2.24 -9.83
N TRP A 49 -4.34 -2.54 -8.54
CA TRP A 49 -3.80 -3.76 -7.91
C TRP A 49 -4.42 -5.03 -8.47
N LEU A 50 -5.74 -5.03 -8.66
CA LEU A 50 -6.48 -6.20 -9.11
C LEU A 50 -6.25 -6.50 -10.61
N ASN A 51 -6.16 -5.47 -11.46
CA ASN A 51 -6.28 -5.66 -12.90
C ASN A 51 -5.02 -5.30 -13.71
N GLN A 52 -4.07 -4.58 -13.13
CA GLN A 52 -2.96 -4.01 -13.89
C GLN A 52 -1.58 -4.43 -13.35
N LEU A 53 -1.41 -4.45 -12.04
CA LEU A 53 -0.10 -4.73 -11.46
C LEU A 53 0.28 -6.20 -11.60
N ASN A 54 1.47 -6.43 -12.15
CA ASN A 54 2.13 -7.73 -12.15
C ASN A 54 3.00 -7.81 -10.89
N TYR A 55 2.48 -8.45 -9.85
CA TYR A 55 3.15 -8.64 -8.56
C TYR A 55 2.80 -10.01 -7.97
N ASP A 56 3.67 -10.52 -7.09
CA ASP A 56 3.40 -11.72 -6.32
C ASP A 56 3.47 -11.38 -4.83
N PRO A 57 2.35 -11.48 -4.09
CA PRO A 57 2.36 -11.21 -2.65
C PRO A 57 3.20 -12.22 -1.86
N LYS A 58 3.52 -13.39 -2.42
CA LYS A 58 4.37 -14.42 -1.79
C LYS A 58 5.85 -14.28 -2.14
N ASP A 59 6.18 -13.52 -3.18
CA ASP A 59 7.53 -13.13 -3.55
C ASP A 59 7.57 -11.63 -3.90
N PRO A 60 7.44 -10.76 -2.89
CA PRO A 60 7.29 -9.31 -3.14
C PRO A 60 8.55 -8.67 -3.71
N MET A 61 9.66 -9.40 -3.79
CA MET A 61 10.94 -8.87 -4.28
C MET A 61 11.35 -9.43 -5.65
N TYR A 62 10.52 -10.26 -6.30
CA TYR A 62 10.92 -10.83 -7.59
C TYR A 62 11.29 -9.74 -8.62
N PRO A 63 12.34 -9.94 -9.43
CA PRO A 63 12.98 -8.85 -10.19
C PRO A 63 12.06 -8.15 -11.21
N ASN A 64 11.18 -8.90 -11.86
CA ASN A 64 10.32 -8.38 -12.93
C ASN A 64 8.92 -7.94 -12.47
N ARG A 65 8.77 -7.62 -11.18
CA ARG A 65 7.52 -7.08 -10.65
C ARG A 65 7.28 -5.65 -11.10
N ASP A 66 6.03 -5.26 -11.21
CA ASP A 66 5.66 -3.86 -11.29
C ASP A 66 5.89 -3.17 -9.94
N ARG A 67 6.38 -1.94 -9.97
CA ARG A 67 6.72 -1.18 -8.78
C ARG A 67 5.70 -0.08 -8.55
N PHE A 68 4.87 -0.27 -7.54
CA PHE A 68 3.94 0.76 -7.11
C PHE A 68 4.64 1.81 -6.23
N VAL A 69 4.57 3.07 -6.62
CA VAL A 69 5.13 4.20 -5.87
C VAL A 69 4.02 5.16 -5.47
N LEU A 70 3.81 5.33 -4.16
CA LEU A 70 2.88 6.31 -3.62
C LEU A 70 3.56 7.68 -3.52
N SER A 71 3.42 8.52 -4.56
CA SER A 71 4.07 9.84 -4.60
C SER A 71 3.51 10.83 -3.57
N CYS A 72 2.24 10.71 -3.19
CA CYS A 72 1.66 11.42 -2.07
C CYS A 72 1.90 10.63 -0.75
N GLY A 73 3.16 10.56 -0.32
CA GLY A 73 3.58 9.71 0.81
C GLY A 73 2.82 9.96 2.11
N HIS A 74 2.28 11.16 2.33
CA HIS A 74 1.40 11.47 3.46
C HIS A 74 0.11 10.62 3.49
N ALA A 75 -0.31 10.05 2.35
CA ALA A 75 -1.44 9.13 2.24
C ALA A 75 -1.06 7.67 2.52
N SER A 76 -0.03 7.42 3.30
CA SER A 76 0.61 6.13 3.52
C SER A 76 -0.35 4.99 3.88
N MET A 77 -1.42 5.28 4.62
CA MET A 77 -2.46 4.28 4.96
C MET A 77 -3.13 3.66 3.74
N LEU A 78 -3.20 4.36 2.60
CA LEU A 78 -3.69 3.76 1.36
C LEU A 78 -2.82 2.57 0.93
N LEU A 79 -1.50 2.74 0.96
CA LEU A 79 -0.55 1.68 0.62
C LEU A 79 -0.56 0.56 1.66
N TYR A 80 -0.55 0.89 2.96
CA TYR A 80 -0.55 -0.12 4.02
C TYR A 80 -1.81 -0.97 4.02
N SER A 81 -2.97 -0.37 3.78
CA SER A 81 -4.23 -1.11 3.61
C SER A 81 -4.17 -2.08 2.42
N MET A 82 -3.56 -1.67 1.30
CA MET A 82 -3.39 -2.54 0.14
C MET A 82 -2.42 -3.69 0.41
N LEU A 83 -1.27 -3.42 1.03
CA LEU A 83 -0.29 -4.47 1.38
C LEU A 83 -0.89 -5.51 2.32
N HIS A 84 -1.68 -5.06 3.31
CA HIS A 84 -2.40 -5.95 4.22
C HIS A 84 -3.44 -6.80 3.49
N LEU A 85 -4.35 -6.18 2.73
CA LEU A 85 -5.44 -6.89 2.06
C LEU A 85 -4.94 -7.81 0.94
N ALA A 86 -3.83 -7.46 0.29
CA ALA A 86 -3.19 -8.32 -0.70
C ALA A 86 -2.42 -9.50 -0.08
N GLY A 87 -2.24 -9.50 1.24
CA GLY A 87 -1.51 -10.56 1.94
C GLY A 87 -0.03 -10.63 1.57
N VAL A 88 0.59 -9.47 1.36
CA VAL A 88 2.02 -9.40 1.04
C VAL A 88 2.82 -9.96 2.21
N CYS A 89 3.67 -10.97 1.94
CA CYS A 89 4.52 -11.57 2.96
C CYS A 89 5.69 -10.64 3.33
N ASN A 90 6.27 -10.89 4.49
CA ASN A 90 7.48 -10.20 4.89
C ASN A 90 8.71 -10.73 4.10
N ILE A 91 9.83 -10.01 4.17
CA ILE A 91 11.13 -10.44 3.64
C ILE A 91 12.17 -10.47 4.75
N ASP A 92 13.20 -11.28 4.55
CA ASP A 92 14.38 -11.34 5.42
C ASP A 92 15.45 -10.30 5.01
N ALA A 93 16.60 -10.32 5.69
CA ALA A 93 17.73 -9.44 5.42
C ALA A 93 18.37 -9.62 4.03
N HIS A 94 18.02 -10.69 3.33
CA HIS A 94 18.51 -11.02 1.99
C HIS A 94 17.45 -10.81 0.91
N ASP A 95 16.38 -10.07 1.24
CA ASP A 95 15.24 -9.80 0.37
C ASP A 95 14.50 -11.09 -0.08
N GLN A 96 14.59 -12.17 0.72
CA GLN A 96 13.87 -13.42 0.44
C GLN A 96 12.54 -13.47 1.21
N PRO A 97 11.49 -14.09 0.64
CA PRO A 97 10.22 -14.27 1.34
C PRO A 97 10.40 -14.88 2.73
N ALA A 98 9.80 -14.27 3.72
CA ALA A 98 9.85 -14.68 5.12
C ALA A 98 8.45 -14.89 5.69
N ALA A 99 8.39 -15.54 6.85
CA ALA A 99 7.12 -15.77 7.54
C ALA A 99 6.49 -14.47 8.04
N GLY A 100 5.16 -14.44 8.03
CA GLY A 100 4.36 -13.31 8.48
C GLY A 100 3.99 -12.32 7.37
N GLU A 101 3.10 -11.41 7.70
CA GLU A 101 2.64 -10.35 6.80
C GLU A 101 3.59 -9.16 6.86
N ALA A 102 3.80 -8.50 5.72
CA ALA A 102 4.51 -7.23 5.63
C ALA A 102 3.83 -6.15 6.49
N VAL A 103 2.51 -6.15 6.47
CA VAL A 103 1.65 -5.25 7.24
C VAL A 103 0.51 -6.06 7.85
N SER A 104 0.61 -6.39 9.13
CA SER A 104 -0.48 -7.03 9.86
C SER A 104 -1.53 -6.01 10.30
N LEU A 105 -2.71 -6.51 10.71
CA LEU A 105 -3.75 -5.64 11.27
C LEU A 105 -3.28 -4.91 12.54
N ASP A 106 -2.40 -5.53 13.33
CA ASP A 106 -1.86 -4.90 14.53
C ASP A 106 -0.87 -3.79 14.19
N GLU A 107 -0.11 -3.91 13.09
CA GLU A 107 0.69 -2.81 12.57
C GLU A 107 -0.17 -1.64 12.10
N ILE A 108 -1.28 -1.91 11.42
CA ILE A 108 -2.27 -0.87 11.05
C ILE A 108 -2.81 -0.16 12.30
N LYS A 109 -3.16 -0.91 13.35
CA LYS A 109 -3.61 -0.34 14.62
C LYS A 109 -2.55 0.52 15.31
N ASN A 110 -1.27 0.28 15.00
CA ASN A 110 -0.12 1.02 15.52
C ASN A 110 0.42 2.05 14.52
N PHE A 111 -0.39 2.49 13.57
CA PHE A 111 -0.03 3.53 12.59
C PHE A 111 0.58 4.75 13.28
N ARG A 112 1.73 5.21 12.81
CA ARG A 112 2.52 6.35 13.34
C ARG A 112 3.04 6.17 14.76
N GLN A 113 3.00 4.98 15.33
CA GLN A 113 3.66 4.71 16.60
C GLN A 113 5.14 4.34 16.37
N VAL A 114 5.94 4.48 17.42
CA VAL A 114 7.35 4.10 17.39
C VAL A 114 7.47 2.61 17.06
N ASP A 115 8.43 2.29 16.20
CA ASP A 115 8.74 0.93 15.74
C ASP A 115 7.64 0.21 14.92
N SER A 116 6.51 0.87 14.65
CA SER A 116 5.48 0.30 13.76
C SER A 116 5.97 0.20 12.32
N ARG A 117 5.56 -0.88 11.64
CA ARG A 117 5.74 -1.04 10.19
C ARG A 117 4.87 -0.13 9.34
N CYS A 118 4.03 0.69 9.99
CA CYS A 118 3.17 1.69 9.37
C CYS A 118 3.57 3.12 9.77
N PRO A 119 4.77 3.61 9.40
CA PRO A 119 5.16 4.98 9.67
C PRO A 119 4.27 5.99 8.93
N GLY A 120 4.38 7.27 9.29
CA GLY A 120 3.55 8.35 8.73
C GLY A 120 3.75 8.57 7.22
N HIS A 121 4.89 8.17 6.69
CA HIS A 121 5.24 8.17 5.27
C HIS A 121 5.88 6.82 4.92
N PRO A 122 5.68 6.28 3.70
CA PRO A 122 6.29 5.01 3.33
C PRO A 122 7.82 5.08 3.35
N GLU A 123 8.45 4.11 3.98
CA GLU A 123 9.91 4.03 4.11
C GLU A 123 10.43 2.74 3.47
N TYR A 124 11.31 2.92 2.48
CA TYR A 124 11.98 1.80 1.79
C TYR A 124 12.83 0.99 2.78
N LYS A 125 12.77 -0.33 2.66
CA LYS A 125 13.45 -1.28 3.57
C LYS A 125 12.89 -1.32 5.02
N TRP A 126 12.01 -0.42 5.40
CA TRP A 126 11.31 -0.49 6.68
C TRP A 126 10.02 -1.32 6.58
N THR A 127 9.22 -1.05 5.56
CA THR A 127 7.98 -1.81 5.29
C THR A 127 8.15 -2.58 3.99
N THR A 128 8.02 -3.90 4.02
CA THR A 128 8.05 -4.73 2.80
C THR A 128 6.93 -4.31 1.84
N GLY A 129 7.25 -4.22 0.54
CA GLY A 129 6.32 -3.72 -0.48
C GLY A 129 6.39 -2.21 -0.71
N VAL A 130 7.20 -1.47 0.05
CA VAL A 130 7.52 -0.06 -0.21
C VAL A 130 8.72 0.01 -1.14
N GLU A 131 8.53 0.48 -2.36
CA GLU A 131 9.56 0.51 -3.41
C GLU A 131 10.51 1.71 -3.31
N THR A 132 10.08 2.80 -2.68
CA THR A 132 10.90 3.99 -2.42
C THR A 132 10.30 4.81 -1.28
N THR A 133 11.18 5.42 -0.49
CA THR A 133 10.76 6.37 0.54
C THR A 133 10.17 7.61 -0.12
N THR A 134 8.99 8.01 0.32
CA THR A 134 8.31 9.22 -0.14
C THR A 134 7.85 10.07 1.04
N GLY A 135 7.57 11.34 0.78
CA GLY A 135 7.16 12.33 1.79
C GLY A 135 7.04 13.69 1.12
N PRO A 136 8.15 14.29 0.64
CA PRO A 136 8.08 15.51 -0.16
C PRO A 136 7.24 15.30 -1.43
N LEU A 137 6.31 16.21 -1.70
CA LEU A 137 5.41 16.12 -2.85
C LEU A 137 6.20 16.12 -4.17
N GLY A 138 5.86 15.18 -5.05
CA GLY A 138 6.52 15.01 -6.34
C GLY A 138 7.73 14.07 -6.33
N GLN A 139 8.33 13.77 -5.18
CA GLN A 139 9.50 12.90 -5.08
C GLN A 139 9.22 11.51 -5.65
N GLY A 140 8.10 10.89 -5.28
CA GLY A 140 7.76 9.56 -5.77
C GLY A 140 7.57 9.52 -7.29
N TYR A 141 6.95 10.54 -7.86
CA TYR A 141 6.81 10.67 -9.32
C TYR A 141 8.18 10.75 -10.01
N ALA A 142 9.08 11.61 -9.51
CA ALA A 142 10.43 11.75 -10.07
C ALA A 142 11.24 10.45 -9.94
N ASN A 143 11.15 9.75 -8.80
CA ASN A 143 11.77 8.44 -8.60
C ASN A 143 11.24 7.41 -9.60
N SER A 144 9.94 7.39 -9.85
CA SER A 144 9.32 6.47 -10.83
C SER A 144 9.82 6.71 -12.26
N VAL A 145 10.04 7.97 -12.64
CA VAL A 145 10.67 8.33 -13.94
C VAL A 145 12.09 7.77 -14.01
N GLY A 146 12.88 7.93 -12.93
CA GLY A 146 14.23 7.36 -12.86
C GLY A 146 14.24 5.83 -12.97
N MET A 147 13.31 5.15 -12.27
CA MET A 147 13.15 3.68 -12.37
C MET A 147 12.79 3.25 -13.80
N ALA A 148 11.89 3.96 -14.47
CA ALA A 148 11.51 3.66 -15.86
C ALA A 148 12.66 3.83 -16.83
N ILE A 149 13.48 4.89 -16.67
CA ILE A 149 14.68 5.11 -17.47
C ILE A 149 15.69 3.97 -17.25
N ALA A 150 15.92 3.59 -15.99
CA ALA A 150 16.82 2.49 -15.65
C ALA A 150 16.35 1.16 -16.23
N ALA A 151 15.05 0.84 -16.14
CA ALA A 151 14.47 -0.36 -16.72
C ALA A 151 14.65 -0.41 -18.24
N GLN A 152 14.41 0.70 -18.94
CA GLN A 152 14.64 0.78 -20.39
C GLN A 152 16.12 0.63 -20.78
N TRP A 153 17.02 1.18 -19.96
CA TRP A 153 18.46 1.05 -20.21
C TRP A 153 18.91 -0.42 -20.03
N LEU A 154 18.50 -1.06 -18.93
CA LEU A 154 18.82 -2.47 -18.65
C LEU A 154 18.26 -3.44 -19.71
N ALA A 155 17.09 -3.14 -20.27
CA ALA A 155 16.50 -3.95 -21.32
C ALA A 155 17.26 -3.90 -22.66
N LYS A 156 18.18 -2.92 -22.84
CA LYS A 156 18.97 -2.74 -24.08
C LYS A 156 20.42 -3.19 -23.95
N HIS A 157 20.89 -3.47 -22.75
CA HIS A 157 22.28 -3.82 -22.41
C HIS A 157 22.34 -5.12 -21.61
#